data_5919253d822d7616137e021f95679754
#
_entry.id   5919253d822d7616137e021f95679754
#
_cell.length_a   1.000
_cell.length_b   1.000
_cell.length_c   1.000
_cell.angle_alpha   90.00
_cell.angle_beta   90.00
_cell.angle_gamma   90.00
#
_symmetry.space_group_name_H-M   'P 1'
#
loop_
_entity.id
_entity.type
_entity.pdbx_description
1 polymer ?
#
loop_
_entity_poly.entity_id
_entity_poly.type
_entity_poly.pdbx_seq_one_letter_code
_entity_poly.pdbx_strand_id
1 'polypeptide(L)'
;MSKRISLLSRRGLVIGAGLVLAMTVLVGTALAFNPDTNVTAGSPPSPFSQNKQNEPAIAIDAAHPNVLVAASNDEIDMEACNAGDDTTCPFTPGVGVSGVYFSFDSGTNWTQPTYTGLTGRNCLGVVGNSDPDCTPTIGPIGTLPHYFENGLASDGDPAVAFGPRQDASGRFSWAAGSRLYYANLTANVGATRSEQAFKGFEAIAVSRSDNVEAAAAGDASAWSDPVVISRQSSTTFSDKEQIWADNAASSPFFGTVYVCWAAFVGQEKGNAAPAPLQVAVSQDGGVTWKQHQVSAAADNSQRNPTDGCTIRTDSKGTAYVFGIGTVSSQGKQAFELMSRSFNGGQTWSKGTPVAGPVTQPGLVDPVQGRPTIDGIAGARSDLAPAPSVDIANGAPTGADASNRIVMSYVSGEITAPHVFFTESTNGGDAWSTPRTIEAAGDRGLYTAPAISPNGTDVYVVYNAFTTPYRTNTTDPRSLVGVVLHADSSANATTPTGAFTEIHRGVPGDPRGSSANALTDEFLGDYVYAAATRTYGAAVWNDARNAADCPAIDAWRMSLETGGSVPRPAPQ
;
A
#
# COMPACT_ATOMS: atom_id res chain seq x y z
N MET A 1 58.94 41.46 83.78
CA MET A 1 59.82 40.62 82.91
C MET A 1 59.00 39.58 82.23
N SER A 2 58.89 39.75 80.96
CA SER A 2 57.98 39.03 80.06
C SER A 2 58.62 37.74 79.58
N LYS A 3 57.85 36.62 79.54
CA LYS A 3 58.16 35.48 78.73
C LYS A 3 56.94 35.08 77.86
N ARG A 4 57.08 35.25 76.57
CA ARG A 4 56.12 34.80 75.55
C ARG A 4 56.31 33.29 75.36
N ILE A 5 55.24 32.57 75.37
CA ILE A 5 55.18 31.18 74.92
C ILE A 5 54.37 31.18 73.64
N SER A 6 55.00 30.71 72.58
CA SER A 6 54.38 30.55 71.27
C SER A 6 53.71 29.14 71.17
N LEU A 7 52.42 29.09 70.82
CA LEU A 7 51.70 27.88 70.50
C LEU A 7 51.70 27.67 68.97
N LEU A 8 52.28 26.58 68.52
CA LEU A 8 52.18 26.09 67.18
C LEU A 8 50.80 25.41 66.95
N SER A 9 49.97 25.99 66.13
CA SER A 9 48.78 25.34 65.72
C SER A 9 49.05 24.45 64.48
N ARG A 10 48.82 23.14 64.62
CA ARG A 10 48.78 22.24 63.51
C ARG A 10 47.50 22.44 62.70
N ARG A 11 47.61 22.86 61.45
CA ARG A 11 46.50 22.84 60.49
C ARG A 11 46.42 21.44 59.88
N GLY A 12 45.33 20.75 60.22
CA GLY A 12 44.93 19.51 59.53
C GLY A 12 44.40 19.82 58.14
N LEU A 13 44.98 19.18 57.15
CA LEU A 13 44.54 19.23 55.77
C LEU A 13 43.36 18.28 55.60
N VAL A 14 42.15 18.78 55.42
CA VAL A 14 40.97 18.00 55.06
C VAL A 14 40.95 17.96 53.54
N ILE A 15 41.23 16.79 52.94
CA ILE A 15 41.04 16.52 51.53
C ILE A 15 39.56 16.19 51.35
N GLY A 16 38.79 17.17 50.87
CA GLY A 16 37.43 16.93 50.40
C GLY A 16 37.45 16.28 49.01
N ALA A 17 37.11 15.02 48.95
CA ALA A 17 36.83 14.35 47.67
C ALA A 17 35.52 14.89 47.13
N GLY A 18 35.58 15.81 46.17
CA GLY A 18 34.43 16.27 45.39
C GLY A 18 34.02 15.17 44.43
N LEU A 19 32.90 14.52 44.70
CA LEU A 19 32.24 13.62 43.76
C LEU A 19 31.61 14.48 42.67
N VAL A 20 32.24 14.60 41.51
CA VAL A 20 31.63 15.17 40.31
C VAL A 20 30.69 14.12 39.73
N LEU A 21 29.40 14.24 40.04
CA LEU A 21 28.34 13.47 39.37
C LEU A 21 28.18 14.05 37.98
N ALA A 22 28.80 13.42 36.97
CA ALA A 22 28.52 13.71 35.58
C ALA A 22 27.11 13.21 35.26
N MET A 23 26.11 14.07 35.34
CA MET A 23 24.82 13.84 34.70
C MET A 23 25.06 13.87 33.19
N THR A 24 25.18 12.70 32.60
CA THR A 24 24.96 12.51 31.14
C THR A 24 23.49 12.78 30.90
N VAL A 25 23.16 13.98 30.48
CA VAL A 25 21.87 14.28 29.87
C VAL A 25 21.88 13.52 28.54
N LEU A 26 21.24 12.38 28.51
CA LEU A 26 20.79 11.79 27.26
C LEU A 26 19.78 12.78 26.65
N VAL A 27 20.27 13.64 25.78
CA VAL A 27 19.42 14.35 24.86
C VAL A 27 18.94 13.28 23.89
N GLY A 28 17.82 12.65 24.24
CA GLY A 28 17.03 11.95 23.25
C GLY A 28 16.72 12.99 22.18
N THR A 29 17.22 12.81 21.00
CA THR A 29 16.72 13.53 19.82
C THR A 29 15.25 13.17 19.76
N ALA A 30 14.39 14.07 20.26
CA ALA A 30 12.97 14.00 19.95
C ALA A 30 12.92 14.08 18.41
N LEU A 31 12.60 12.96 17.76
CA LEU A 31 12.23 12.96 16.37
C LEU A 31 11.06 13.95 16.29
N ALA A 32 11.26 15.06 15.60
CA ALA A 32 10.18 16.00 15.34
C ALA A 32 9.24 15.27 14.37
N PHE A 33 8.13 14.75 14.89
CA PHE A 33 7.08 14.17 14.06
C PHE A 33 6.43 15.30 13.29
N ASN A 34 6.50 15.25 11.98
CA ASN A 34 5.62 16.06 11.17
C ASN A 34 4.18 15.57 11.43
N PRO A 35 3.23 16.50 11.62
CA PRO A 35 1.83 16.10 11.63
C PRO A 35 1.50 15.37 10.33
N ASP A 36 0.52 14.46 10.37
CA ASP A 36 0.00 13.86 9.15
C ASP A 36 -0.48 14.94 8.19
N THR A 37 -0.14 14.78 6.91
CA THR A 37 -0.51 15.71 5.85
C THR A 37 -1.49 15.03 4.89
N ASN A 38 -2.43 15.81 4.36
CA ASN A 38 -3.33 15.32 3.34
C ASN A 38 -2.56 15.11 2.03
N VAL A 39 -2.42 13.85 1.61
CA VAL A 39 -1.77 13.48 0.35
C VAL A 39 -2.68 13.80 -0.84
N THR A 40 -3.99 13.57 -0.71
CA THR A 40 -5.01 13.83 -1.73
C THR A 40 -5.42 15.31 -1.77
N ALA A 41 -4.43 16.18 -1.95
CA ALA A 41 -4.55 17.62 -1.76
C ALA A 41 -5.49 18.32 -2.75
N GLY A 42 -5.75 17.71 -3.91
CA GLY A 42 -6.66 18.24 -4.93
C GLY A 42 -8.11 17.80 -4.77
N SER A 43 -8.37 16.82 -3.91
CA SER A 43 -9.73 16.30 -3.71
C SER A 43 -10.61 17.30 -2.97
N PRO A 44 -11.85 17.56 -3.45
CA PRO A 44 -12.75 18.49 -2.80
C PRO A 44 -13.28 17.91 -1.48
N PRO A 45 -13.70 18.74 -0.51
CA PRO A 45 -14.31 18.24 0.72
C PRO A 45 -15.71 17.66 0.50
N SER A 46 -16.33 17.93 -0.63
CA SER A 46 -17.64 17.46 -1.11
C SER A 46 -17.77 17.76 -2.61
N PRO A 47 -18.64 17.14 -3.35
CA PRO A 47 -19.58 16.07 -3.00
C PRO A 47 -18.90 14.73 -2.79
N PHE A 48 -19.59 13.79 -2.22
CA PHE A 48 -19.07 12.63 -1.55
C PHE A 48 -18.19 11.69 -2.39
N SER A 49 -18.59 11.28 -3.60
CA SER A 49 -17.75 10.38 -4.41
C SER A 49 -16.41 11.00 -4.75
N GLN A 50 -16.39 12.29 -5.08
CA GLN A 50 -15.19 13.02 -5.50
C GLN A 50 -14.18 13.28 -4.36
N ASN A 51 -14.55 13.07 -3.10
CA ASN A 51 -13.65 13.24 -1.95
C ASN A 51 -13.19 11.91 -1.36
N LYS A 52 -13.39 10.82 -2.06
CA LYS A 52 -13.10 9.48 -1.58
C LYS A 52 -11.86 8.90 -2.22
N GLN A 53 -11.00 8.36 -1.38
CA GLN A 53 -9.77 7.66 -1.76
C GLN A 53 -9.56 6.43 -0.87
N ASN A 54 -8.97 5.39 -1.45
CA ASN A 54 -8.55 4.18 -0.74
C ASN A 54 -7.33 3.54 -1.44
N GLU A 55 -6.83 2.44 -0.91
CA GLU A 55 -5.70 1.68 -1.46
C GLU A 55 -4.48 2.55 -1.78
N PRO A 56 -3.93 3.26 -0.78
CA PRO A 56 -2.81 4.15 -1.03
C PRO A 56 -1.51 3.39 -1.29
N ALA A 57 -0.67 3.92 -2.18
CA ALA A 57 0.70 3.47 -2.42
C ALA A 57 1.68 4.63 -2.27
N ILE A 58 2.96 4.33 -1.98
CA ILE A 58 4.02 5.35 -1.89
C ILE A 58 5.35 4.80 -2.37
N ALA A 59 6.14 5.63 -3.04
CA ALA A 59 7.53 5.36 -3.39
C ALA A 59 8.41 6.59 -3.16
N ILE A 60 9.67 6.35 -2.80
CA ILE A 60 10.71 7.38 -2.64
C ILE A 60 11.77 7.16 -3.71
N ASP A 61 12.21 8.24 -4.36
CA ASP A 61 13.35 8.18 -5.29
C ASP A 61 14.64 7.91 -4.52
N ALA A 62 15.25 6.76 -4.75
CA ALA A 62 16.48 6.37 -4.06
C ALA A 62 17.67 7.30 -4.36
N ALA A 63 17.67 7.98 -5.52
CA ALA A 63 18.69 8.96 -5.89
C ALA A 63 18.38 10.37 -5.34
N HIS A 64 17.11 10.70 -5.15
CA HIS A 64 16.62 11.98 -4.64
C HIS A 64 15.64 11.75 -3.49
N PRO A 65 16.10 11.44 -2.27
CA PRO A 65 15.25 11.00 -1.17
C PRO A 65 14.18 12.01 -0.70
N ASN A 66 14.25 13.27 -1.11
CA ASN A 66 13.22 14.27 -0.89
C ASN A 66 12.05 14.20 -1.89
N VAL A 67 12.17 13.38 -2.94
CA VAL A 67 11.13 13.21 -3.97
C VAL A 67 10.33 11.95 -3.66
N LEU A 68 9.04 12.14 -3.41
CA LEU A 68 8.08 11.09 -3.13
C LEU A 68 6.94 11.15 -4.14
N VAL A 69 6.43 9.99 -4.50
CA VAL A 69 5.18 9.84 -5.24
C VAL A 69 4.26 8.92 -4.46
N ALA A 70 3.02 9.36 -4.29
CA ALA A 70 1.95 8.54 -3.75
C ALA A 70 0.86 8.34 -4.81
N ALA A 71 0.06 7.32 -4.61
CA ALA A 71 -1.05 6.96 -5.47
C ALA A 71 -2.21 6.42 -4.61
N SER A 72 -3.41 6.45 -5.14
CA SER A 72 -4.58 5.80 -4.55
C SER A 72 -5.65 5.55 -5.60
N ASN A 73 -6.62 4.71 -5.29
CA ASN A 73 -7.94 4.88 -5.89
C ASN A 73 -8.41 6.27 -5.52
N ASP A 74 -8.82 7.06 -6.49
CA ASP A 74 -9.28 8.43 -6.28
C ASP A 74 -10.49 8.72 -7.17
N GLU A 75 -11.64 8.84 -6.56
CA GLU A 75 -12.90 9.08 -7.26
C GLU A 75 -13.12 10.56 -7.63
N ILE A 76 -12.06 11.38 -7.58
CA ILE A 76 -12.14 12.82 -7.87
C ILE A 76 -12.78 13.16 -9.23
N ASP A 77 -12.64 12.26 -10.20
CA ASP A 77 -13.14 12.45 -11.56
C ASP A 77 -14.54 11.86 -11.79
N MET A 78 -15.07 11.12 -10.81
CA MET A 78 -16.40 10.55 -10.85
C MET A 78 -17.48 11.63 -10.73
N GLU A 79 -18.71 11.28 -11.07
CA GLU A 79 -19.85 12.16 -10.86
C GLU A 79 -20.15 12.37 -9.37
N ALA A 80 -20.72 13.54 -9.07
CA ALA A 80 -21.23 13.81 -7.74
C ALA A 80 -22.45 12.95 -7.46
N CYS A 81 -22.49 12.33 -6.26
CA CYS A 81 -23.63 11.52 -5.85
C CYS A 81 -24.39 12.10 -4.65
N ASN A 82 -25.63 11.65 -4.47
CA ASN A 82 -26.44 11.99 -3.31
C ASN A 82 -26.42 10.86 -2.28
N ALA A 83 -26.21 11.26 -1.06
CA ALA A 83 -26.24 10.33 0.06
C ALA A 83 -27.58 9.58 0.18
N GLY A 84 -27.51 8.29 0.36
CA GLY A 84 -28.67 7.46 0.68
C GLY A 84 -29.37 6.78 -0.50
N ASP A 85 -28.84 6.92 -1.72
CA ASP A 85 -29.40 6.24 -2.91
C ASP A 85 -28.27 5.68 -3.77
N ASP A 86 -28.11 4.36 -3.86
CA ASP A 86 -27.09 3.67 -4.64
C ASP A 86 -27.26 3.79 -6.15
N THR A 87 -28.38 4.36 -6.60
CA THR A 87 -28.60 4.71 -8.00
C THR A 87 -28.08 6.09 -8.37
N THR A 88 -27.65 6.88 -7.39
CA THR A 88 -27.15 8.25 -7.58
C THR A 88 -25.63 8.38 -7.55
N CYS A 89 -24.91 7.28 -7.30
CA CYS A 89 -23.44 7.23 -7.28
C CYS A 89 -22.91 6.08 -8.14
N PRO A 90 -23.31 5.96 -9.40
CA PRO A 90 -22.77 4.91 -10.25
C PRO A 90 -21.33 5.23 -10.64
N PHE A 91 -20.53 4.19 -10.86
CA PHE A 91 -19.27 4.37 -11.56
C PHE A 91 -19.56 4.78 -13.02
N THR A 92 -19.12 5.96 -13.40
CA THR A 92 -19.30 6.46 -14.76
C THR A 92 -18.34 5.73 -15.71
N PRO A 93 -18.82 4.97 -16.69
CA PRO A 93 -17.97 4.18 -17.56
C PRO A 93 -16.89 5.00 -18.27
N GLY A 94 -15.65 4.53 -18.21
CA GLY A 94 -14.50 5.14 -18.88
C GLY A 94 -13.82 6.28 -18.11
N VAL A 95 -14.41 6.76 -17.01
CA VAL A 95 -13.76 7.71 -16.09
C VAL A 95 -12.73 6.97 -15.25
N GLY A 96 -11.52 7.52 -15.18
CA GLY A 96 -10.43 6.91 -14.43
C GLY A 96 -10.50 7.19 -12.94
N VAL A 97 -9.92 6.26 -12.12
CA VAL A 97 -9.82 6.38 -10.66
C VAL A 97 -8.40 6.24 -10.12
N SER A 98 -7.37 6.16 -10.96
CA SER A 98 -5.98 6.04 -10.49
C SER A 98 -5.38 7.42 -10.23
N GLY A 99 -5.46 7.91 -9.00
CA GLY A 99 -4.92 9.19 -8.56
C GLY A 99 -3.39 9.16 -8.40
N VAL A 100 -2.73 10.32 -8.59
CA VAL A 100 -1.28 10.46 -8.41
C VAL A 100 -0.94 11.76 -7.69
N TYR A 101 0.01 11.70 -6.77
CA TYR A 101 0.38 12.81 -5.89
C TYR A 101 1.90 12.90 -5.76
N PHE A 102 2.44 14.12 -5.74
CA PHE A 102 3.87 14.37 -5.72
C PHE A 102 4.26 15.22 -4.51
N SER A 103 5.39 14.88 -3.91
CA SER A 103 6.09 15.71 -2.92
C SER A 103 7.56 15.84 -3.28
N PHE A 104 8.12 17.04 -3.09
CA PHE A 104 9.52 17.36 -3.35
C PHE A 104 10.27 17.81 -2.08
N ASP A 105 9.64 17.64 -0.92
CA ASP A 105 10.12 18.07 0.39
C ASP A 105 9.93 17.01 1.49
N SER A 106 10.16 15.76 1.10
CA SER A 106 10.09 14.60 2.02
C SER A 106 8.70 14.38 2.63
N GLY A 107 7.64 14.65 1.86
CA GLY A 107 6.25 14.40 2.27
C GLY A 107 5.62 15.52 3.10
N THR A 108 6.31 16.67 3.26
CA THR A 108 5.77 17.82 4.02
C THR A 108 4.62 18.50 3.28
N ASN A 109 4.76 18.68 1.98
CA ASN A 109 3.71 19.22 1.11
C ASN A 109 3.47 18.28 -0.07
N TRP A 110 2.21 18.19 -0.50
CA TRP A 110 1.78 17.35 -1.60
C TRP A 110 1.07 18.17 -2.67
N THR A 111 1.23 17.75 -3.90
CA THR A 111 0.57 18.31 -5.08
C THR A 111 -0.15 17.21 -5.82
N GLN A 112 -1.44 17.36 -6.04
CA GLN A 112 -2.22 16.57 -6.99
C GLN A 112 -2.30 17.36 -8.29
N PRO A 113 -1.75 16.86 -9.41
CA PRO A 113 -1.79 17.56 -10.69
C PRO A 113 -3.21 17.58 -11.26
N THR A 114 -3.43 18.48 -12.19
CA THR A 114 -4.65 18.48 -13.01
C THR A 114 -4.24 18.33 -14.47
N TYR A 115 -4.68 17.22 -15.08
CA TYR A 115 -4.50 16.95 -16.50
C TYR A 115 -5.79 17.21 -17.27
N THR A 116 -5.85 16.77 -18.52
CA THR A 116 -7.07 16.76 -19.34
C THR A 116 -7.38 15.33 -19.75
N GLY A 117 -8.62 14.90 -19.59
CA GLY A 117 -9.09 13.56 -19.92
C GLY A 117 -10.60 13.44 -19.77
N LEU A 118 -11.10 12.20 -19.79
CA LEU A 118 -12.53 11.94 -19.60
C LEU A 118 -12.89 12.09 -18.12
N THR A 119 -13.95 12.87 -17.83
CA THR A 119 -14.40 13.17 -16.46
C THR A 119 -15.91 13.23 -16.35
N GLY A 120 -16.44 12.78 -15.22
CA GLY A 120 -17.82 12.94 -14.79
C GLY A 120 -18.04 14.10 -13.81
N ARG A 121 -17.04 14.94 -13.53
CA ARG A 121 -17.14 16.06 -12.56
C ARG A 121 -18.24 17.06 -12.86
N ASN A 122 -18.64 17.17 -14.12
CA ASN A 122 -19.72 18.05 -14.56
C ASN A 122 -21.12 17.47 -14.30
N CYS A 123 -21.22 16.19 -13.98
CA CYS A 123 -22.49 15.57 -13.63
C CYS A 123 -22.78 15.79 -12.15
N LEU A 124 -23.96 16.29 -11.86
CA LEU A 124 -24.43 16.50 -10.49
C LEU A 124 -25.54 15.48 -10.21
N GLY A 125 -25.32 14.64 -9.23
CA GLY A 125 -26.37 13.76 -8.72
C GLY A 125 -27.58 14.55 -8.22
N VAL A 126 -28.78 14.01 -8.38
CA VAL A 126 -30.03 14.64 -7.96
C VAL A 126 -30.57 13.93 -6.72
N VAL A 127 -30.80 14.65 -5.63
CA VAL A 127 -31.28 14.07 -4.37
C VAL A 127 -32.54 13.22 -4.59
N GLY A 128 -32.48 11.95 -4.22
CA GLY A 128 -33.58 11.00 -4.35
C GLY A 128 -33.80 10.41 -5.74
N ASN A 129 -32.93 10.72 -6.71
CA ASN A 129 -32.96 10.15 -8.06
C ASN A 129 -31.56 9.77 -8.50
N SER A 130 -31.45 8.74 -9.36
CA SER A 130 -30.24 8.53 -10.14
C SER A 130 -30.09 9.65 -11.17
N ASP A 131 -28.87 9.95 -11.56
CA ASP A 131 -28.58 10.70 -12.78
C ASP A 131 -28.14 9.72 -13.89
N PRO A 132 -29.09 8.97 -14.50
CA PRO A 132 -28.76 7.98 -15.52
C PRO A 132 -28.23 8.61 -16.81
N ASP A 133 -28.37 9.93 -16.94
CA ASP A 133 -28.00 10.70 -18.11
C ASP A 133 -26.63 11.39 -17.94
N CYS A 134 -25.87 11.08 -16.89
CA CYS A 134 -24.52 11.58 -16.78
C CYS A 134 -23.70 11.13 -17.99
N THR A 135 -23.37 12.08 -18.84
CA THR A 135 -22.46 11.88 -19.97
C THR A 135 -21.12 12.49 -19.61
N PRO A 136 -20.06 11.68 -19.40
CA PRO A 136 -18.75 12.22 -19.14
C PRO A 136 -18.24 13.02 -20.32
N THR A 137 -17.44 14.02 -20.06
CA THR A 137 -16.89 14.95 -21.05
C THR A 137 -15.38 15.03 -20.94
N ILE A 138 -14.72 15.54 -21.97
CA ILE A 138 -13.30 15.88 -21.86
C ILE A 138 -13.18 17.17 -21.04
N GLY A 139 -12.41 17.07 -19.96
CA GLY A 139 -12.24 18.16 -18.99
C GLY A 139 -11.06 17.91 -18.06
N PRO A 140 -10.97 18.66 -16.94
CA PRO A 140 -9.91 18.48 -15.97
C PRO A 140 -10.07 17.14 -15.22
N ILE A 141 -8.95 16.40 -15.11
CA ILE A 141 -8.85 15.15 -14.33
C ILE A 141 -7.72 15.25 -13.30
N GLY A 142 -7.89 14.57 -12.16
CA GLY A 142 -6.88 14.39 -11.11
C GLY A 142 -6.22 13.01 -11.13
N THR A 143 -6.62 12.16 -12.07
CA THR A 143 -6.12 10.80 -12.29
C THR A 143 -5.11 10.75 -13.44
N LEU A 144 -4.53 9.56 -13.72
CA LEU A 144 -3.52 9.38 -14.76
C LEU A 144 -4.02 9.79 -16.15
N PRO A 145 -3.22 10.54 -16.94
CA PRO A 145 -3.55 10.90 -18.31
C PRO A 145 -3.32 9.73 -19.29
N HIS A 146 -3.78 9.91 -20.53
CA HIS A 146 -3.59 9.06 -21.70
C HIS A 146 -4.38 7.74 -21.71
N TYR A 147 -5.14 7.40 -20.67
CA TYR A 147 -5.92 6.16 -20.67
C TYR A 147 -7.06 6.22 -21.68
N PHE A 148 -7.90 7.22 -21.60
CA PHE A 148 -9.07 7.36 -22.46
C PHE A 148 -8.70 7.40 -23.96
N GLU A 149 -7.64 8.11 -24.30
CA GLU A 149 -7.13 8.23 -25.69
C GLU A 149 -6.63 6.89 -26.24
N ASN A 150 -6.26 5.95 -25.35
CA ASN A 150 -5.84 4.59 -25.70
C ASN A 150 -6.98 3.55 -25.56
N GLY A 151 -8.24 4.01 -25.38
CA GLY A 151 -9.41 3.13 -25.24
C GLY A 151 -9.48 2.41 -23.89
N LEU A 152 -8.82 2.96 -22.87
CA LEU A 152 -8.69 2.41 -21.52
C LEU A 152 -9.27 3.37 -20.48
N ALA A 153 -9.69 2.82 -19.34
CA ALA A 153 -9.86 3.55 -18.08
C ALA A 153 -8.80 3.09 -17.09
N SER A 154 -8.25 4.02 -16.30
CA SER A 154 -7.39 3.66 -15.16
C SER A 154 -8.30 3.27 -13.98
N ASP A 155 -8.26 2.01 -13.56
CA ASP A 155 -9.31 1.41 -12.72
C ASP A 155 -8.86 1.10 -11.29
N GLY A 156 -7.85 1.82 -10.82
CA GLY A 156 -7.43 1.77 -9.42
C GLY A 156 -6.33 0.75 -9.12
N ASP A 157 -6.28 0.30 -7.88
CA ASP A 157 -5.27 -0.62 -7.29
C ASP A 157 -3.83 -0.19 -7.57
N PRO A 158 -3.44 1.05 -7.26
CA PRO A 158 -2.17 1.57 -7.72
C PRO A 158 -0.97 0.97 -6.99
N ALA A 159 0.11 0.77 -7.74
CA ALA A 159 1.43 0.50 -7.21
C ALA A 159 2.48 1.38 -7.90
N VAL A 160 3.41 1.95 -7.14
CA VAL A 160 4.41 2.90 -7.65
C VAL A 160 5.83 2.48 -7.28
N ALA A 161 6.78 2.73 -8.18
CA ALA A 161 8.19 2.49 -7.92
C ALA A 161 9.08 3.48 -8.69
N PHE A 162 10.23 3.83 -8.11
CA PHE A 162 11.31 4.51 -8.82
C PHE A 162 12.42 3.54 -9.21
N GLY A 163 12.94 3.72 -10.42
CA GLY A 163 14.09 3.00 -10.92
C GLY A 163 15.05 3.92 -11.68
N PRO A 164 16.28 3.43 -12.00
CA PRO A 164 17.22 4.17 -12.81
C PRO A 164 16.74 4.27 -14.26
N ARG A 165 17.15 5.35 -14.95
CA ARG A 165 16.98 5.48 -16.39
C ARG A 165 18.13 4.85 -17.14
N GLN A 166 17.92 4.56 -18.42
CA GLN A 166 19.00 4.20 -19.33
C GLN A 166 19.74 5.44 -19.80
N ASP A 167 21.09 5.35 -19.87
CA ASP A 167 21.94 6.33 -20.51
C ASP A 167 21.86 6.23 -22.06
N ALA A 168 22.55 7.10 -22.75
CA ALA A 168 22.59 7.10 -24.23
C ALA A 168 23.14 5.80 -24.85
N SER A 169 23.80 4.94 -24.07
CA SER A 169 24.29 3.63 -24.49
C SER A 169 23.33 2.49 -24.17
N GLY A 170 22.16 2.80 -23.58
CA GLY A 170 21.17 1.81 -23.18
C GLY A 170 21.47 1.13 -21.84
N ARG A 171 22.44 1.61 -21.06
CA ARG A 171 22.76 1.06 -19.74
C ARG A 171 22.01 1.82 -18.66
N PHE A 172 21.44 1.09 -17.71
CA PHE A 172 20.80 1.71 -16.56
C PHE A 172 21.82 2.42 -15.67
N SER A 173 21.48 3.63 -15.24
CA SER A 173 22.32 4.46 -14.39
C SER A 173 21.51 5.50 -13.65
N TRP A 174 21.71 5.64 -12.35
CA TRP A 174 21.14 6.76 -11.59
C TRP A 174 21.65 8.12 -12.06
N ALA A 175 22.84 8.17 -12.63
CA ALA A 175 23.36 9.41 -13.22
C ALA A 175 22.61 9.84 -14.50
N ALA A 176 21.87 8.93 -15.15
CA ALA A 176 20.99 9.25 -16.26
C ALA A 176 19.62 9.80 -15.81
N GLY A 177 19.38 9.77 -14.51
CA GLY A 177 18.16 10.22 -13.85
C GLY A 177 17.28 9.06 -13.35
N SER A 178 16.19 9.43 -12.71
CA SER A 178 15.18 8.52 -12.20
C SER A 178 14.01 8.38 -13.17
N ARG A 179 13.34 7.23 -13.13
CA ARG A 179 12.06 6.97 -13.81
C ARG A 179 11.05 6.52 -12.80
N LEU A 180 9.91 7.18 -12.78
CA LEU A 180 8.72 6.73 -12.07
C LEU A 180 7.99 5.70 -12.91
N TYR A 181 7.57 4.61 -12.29
CA TYR A 181 6.67 3.61 -12.83
C TYR A 181 5.39 3.60 -11.99
N TYR A 182 4.26 3.57 -12.67
CA TYR A 182 2.95 3.47 -12.06
C TYR A 182 2.21 2.29 -12.68
N ALA A 183 1.98 1.24 -11.92
CA ALA A 183 1.12 0.11 -12.29
C ALA A 183 -0.27 0.32 -11.71
N ASN A 184 -1.29 -0.08 -12.43
CA ASN A 184 -2.68 -0.01 -12.00
C ASN A 184 -3.55 -1.00 -12.75
N LEU A 185 -4.72 -1.27 -12.21
CA LEU A 185 -5.80 -1.92 -12.93
C LEU A 185 -6.22 -1.07 -14.13
N THR A 186 -6.68 -1.71 -15.17
CA THR A 186 -7.21 -1.00 -16.35
C THR A 186 -8.35 -1.78 -16.99
N ALA A 187 -9.45 -1.05 -17.24
CA ALA A 187 -10.63 -1.54 -17.92
C ALA A 187 -10.71 -1.02 -19.36
N ASN A 188 -11.52 -1.68 -20.19
CA ASN A 188 -11.80 -1.23 -21.55
C ASN A 188 -12.93 -0.18 -21.55
N VAL A 189 -12.74 0.91 -22.27
CA VAL A 189 -13.80 1.92 -22.51
C VAL A 189 -14.72 1.49 -23.67
N GLY A 190 -14.18 0.79 -24.67
CA GLY A 190 -14.94 0.37 -25.84
C GLY A 190 -16.04 -0.63 -25.52
N ALA A 191 -17.29 -0.32 -25.90
CA ALA A 191 -18.44 -1.17 -25.64
C ALA A 191 -18.43 -2.47 -26.46
N THR A 192 -17.87 -2.43 -27.67
CA THR A 192 -17.81 -3.59 -28.56
C THR A 192 -16.42 -4.21 -28.59
N ARG A 193 -16.35 -5.51 -28.83
CA ARG A 193 -15.09 -6.24 -28.86
C ARG A 193 -14.06 -5.71 -29.87
N SER A 194 -14.50 -5.07 -30.93
CA SER A 194 -13.62 -4.47 -31.94
C SER A 194 -13.00 -3.15 -31.47
N GLU A 195 -13.60 -2.50 -30.48
CA GLU A 195 -13.16 -1.25 -29.90
C GLU A 195 -12.28 -1.46 -28.66
N GLN A 196 -12.30 -2.66 -28.09
CA GLN A 196 -11.56 -3.00 -26.87
C GLN A 196 -10.05 -3.10 -27.13
N ALA A 197 -9.26 -2.45 -26.29
CA ALA A 197 -7.81 -2.49 -26.34
C ALA A 197 -7.22 -3.86 -25.97
N PHE A 198 -7.89 -4.61 -25.09
CA PHE A 198 -7.53 -5.97 -24.69
C PHE A 198 -8.76 -6.87 -24.54
N LYS A 199 -8.53 -8.16 -24.32
CA LYS A 199 -9.60 -9.14 -24.05
C LYS A 199 -9.64 -9.43 -22.56
N GLY A 200 -10.83 -9.58 -21.99
CA GLY A 200 -11.04 -9.91 -20.60
C GLY A 200 -11.71 -8.77 -19.84
N PHE A 201 -11.75 -8.94 -18.54
CA PHE A 201 -12.51 -8.03 -17.66
C PHE A 201 -11.62 -6.92 -17.13
N GLU A 202 -10.46 -7.29 -16.59
CA GLU A 202 -9.50 -6.38 -15.98
C GLU A 202 -8.08 -6.77 -16.37
N ALA A 203 -7.25 -5.79 -16.67
CA ALA A 203 -5.85 -5.97 -17.05
C ALA A 203 -4.95 -5.12 -16.18
N ILE A 204 -3.64 -5.40 -16.20
CA ILE A 204 -2.63 -4.56 -15.57
C ILE A 204 -1.98 -3.70 -16.63
N ALA A 205 -1.95 -2.39 -16.40
CA ALA A 205 -1.23 -1.42 -17.22
C ALA A 205 -0.11 -0.74 -16.44
N VAL A 206 0.91 -0.26 -17.16
CA VAL A 206 2.01 0.52 -16.58
C VAL A 206 2.20 1.81 -17.37
N SER A 207 2.11 2.94 -16.66
CA SER A 207 2.51 4.27 -17.12
C SER A 207 3.88 4.65 -16.56
N ARG A 208 4.62 5.54 -17.23
CA ARG A 208 5.99 5.93 -16.84
C ARG A 208 6.17 7.43 -16.96
N SER A 209 6.98 8.00 -16.07
CA SER A 209 7.42 9.39 -16.19
C SER A 209 8.93 9.50 -15.96
N ASP A 210 9.62 10.22 -16.85
CA ASP A 210 11.02 10.58 -16.74
C ASP A 210 11.24 12.00 -16.20
N ASN A 211 10.16 12.73 -15.94
CA ASN A 211 10.16 14.09 -15.43
C ASN A 211 8.99 14.30 -14.47
N VAL A 212 9.21 13.93 -13.22
CA VAL A 212 8.16 14.01 -12.19
C VAL A 212 7.78 15.45 -11.83
N GLU A 213 8.69 16.41 -12.00
CA GLU A 213 8.38 17.83 -11.80
C GLU A 213 7.38 18.35 -12.84
N ALA A 214 7.58 18.00 -14.12
CA ALA A 214 6.62 18.35 -15.17
C ALA A 214 5.28 17.61 -14.98
N ALA A 215 5.32 16.34 -14.61
CA ALA A 215 4.13 15.56 -14.28
C ALA A 215 3.34 16.23 -13.14
N ALA A 216 4.01 16.64 -12.07
CA ALA A 216 3.41 17.33 -10.92
C ALA A 216 2.84 18.72 -11.30
N ALA A 217 3.40 19.36 -12.33
CA ALA A 217 2.91 20.62 -12.86
C ALA A 217 1.69 20.46 -13.81
N GLY A 218 1.21 19.24 -14.03
CA GLY A 218 0.06 18.96 -14.91
C GLY A 218 0.41 18.78 -16.38
N ASP A 219 1.69 18.62 -16.72
CA ASP A 219 2.12 18.33 -18.09
C ASP A 219 1.89 16.84 -18.40
N ALA A 220 0.81 16.54 -19.10
CA ALA A 220 0.49 15.16 -19.50
C ALA A 220 1.60 14.54 -20.38
N SER A 221 2.35 15.35 -21.17
CA SER A 221 3.44 14.83 -22.02
C SER A 221 4.63 14.27 -21.22
N ALA A 222 4.70 14.53 -19.92
CA ALA A 222 5.67 13.92 -19.02
C ALA A 222 5.38 12.44 -18.74
N TRP A 223 4.19 11.95 -19.09
CA TRP A 223 3.79 10.56 -18.99
C TRP A 223 3.87 9.84 -20.34
N SER A 224 4.25 8.58 -20.31
CA SER A 224 4.08 7.70 -21.48
C SER A 224 2.63 7.24 -21.60
N ASP A 225 2.23 6.82 -22.80
CA ASP A 225 1.04 6.01 -22.95
C ASP A 225 1.08 4.77 -22.04
N PRO A 226 -0.08 4.32 -21.49
CA PRO A 226 -0.16 3.11 -20.70
C PRO A 226 0.17 1.87 -21.55
N VAL A 227 0.95 0.97 -20.99
CA VAL A 227 1.28 -0.32 -21.62
C VAL A 227 0.56 -1.43 -20.88
N VAL A 228 -0.38 -2.12 -21.52
CA VAL A 228 -1.03 -3.32 -20.98
C VAL A 228 -0.01 -4.45 -20.95
N ILE A 229 0.35 -4.92 -19.75
CA ILE A 229 1.44 -5.89 -19.54
C ILE A 229 0.96 -7.31 -19.25
N SER A 230 -0.29 -7.47 -18.82
CA SER A 230 -0.90 -8.76 -18.54
C SER A 230 -1.46 -9.40 -19.81
N ARG A 231 -1.21 -10.70 -19.98
CA ARG A 231 -1.81 -11.48 -21.08
C ARG A 231 -3.23 -11.85 -20.72
N GLN A 232 -4.16 -11.24 -21.38
CA GLN A 232 -5.57 -11.39 -21.12
C GLN A 232 -6.23 -12.43 -22.03
N SER A 233 -7.18 -13.18 -21.47
CA SER A 233 -8.16 -13.98 -22.21
C SER A 233 -9.55 -13.39 -21.99
N SER A 234 -10.56 -13.88 -22.71
CA SER A 234 -11.94 -13.39 -22.54
C SER A 234 -12.56 -13.70 -21.17
N THR A 235 -11.86 -14.43 -20.32
CA THR A 235 -12.32 -14.83 -18.97
C THR A 235 -11.30 -14.49 -17.88
N THR A 236 -10.29 -13.69 -18.19
CA THR A 236 -9.26 -13.32 -17.21
C THR A 236 -9.65 -12.00 -16.53
N PHE A 237 -9.53 -12.01 -15.22
CA PHE A 237 -9.53 -10.85 -14.35
C PHE A 237 -8.16 -10.80 -13.66
N SER A 238 -7.37 -9.74 -13.89
CA SER A 238 -6.06 -9.51 -13.27
C SER A 238 -6.23 -8.48 -12.15
N ASP A 239 -5.65 -8.74 -10.97
CA ASP A 239 -5.95 -7.96 -9.78
C ASP A 239 -4.78 -7.97 -8.78
N LYS A 240 -4.71 -6.96 -7.92
CA LYS A 240 -3.78 -6.86 -6.78
C LYS A 240 -2.33 -6.85 -7.20
N GLU A 241 -1.99 -5.95 -8.10
CA GLU A 241 -0.63 -5.81 -8.60
C GLU A 241 0.28 -5.07 -7.63
N GLN A 242 1.55 -5.41 -7.75
CA GLN A 242 2.69 -4.73 -7.12
C GLN A 242 3.81 -4.52 -8.11
N ILE A 243 4.45 -3.35 -8.09
CA ILE A 243 5.57 -3.01 -8.94
C ILE A 243 6.84 -2.80 -8.14
N TRP A 244 7.98 -3.23 -8.71
CA TRP A 244 9.31 -2.96 -8.17
C TRP A 244 10.31 -2.78 -9.29
N ALA A 245 11.21 -1.80 -9.16
CA ALA A 245 12.41 -1.70 -9.99
C ALA A 245 13.61 -2.19 -9.19
N ASP A 246 14.46 -3.01 -9.79
CA ASP A 246 15.75 -3.39 -9.21
C ASP A 246 16.65 -2.15 -9.17
N ASN A 247 16.72 -1.52 -8.01
CA ASN A 247 17.23 -0.18 -7.80
C ASN A 247 18.59 -0.12 -7.09
N ALA A 248 19.18 -1.26 -6.76
CA ALA A 248 20.52 -1.35 -6.20
C ALA A 248 21.57 -1.55 -7.31
N ALA A 249 22.46 -0.59 -7.52
CA ALA A 249 23.43 -0.64 -8.63
C ALA A 249 24.43 -1.82 -8.55
N SER A 250 24.52 -2.50 -7.42
CA SER A 250 25.31 -3.73 -7.25
C SER A 250 24.65 -4.96 -7.86
N SER A 251 23.34 -4.90 -8.15
CA SER A 251 22.60 -6.01 -8.72
C SER A 251 23.02 -6.29 -10.18
N PRO A 252 23.19 -7.54 -10.58
CA PRO A 252 23.40 -7.90 -11.97
C PRO A 252 22.18 -7.65 -12.86
N PHE A 253 21.00 -7.43 -12.27
CA PHE A 253 19.75 -7.11 -12.96
C PHE A 253 19.29 -5.67 -12.72
N PHE A 254 20.21 -4.81 -12.32
CA PHE A 254 19.93 -3.39 -12.05
C PHE A 254 19.15 -2.72 -13.17
N GLY A 255 18.03 -2.06 -12.80
CA GLY A 255 17.12 -1.41 -13.73
C GLY A 255 16.04 -2.31 -14.33
N THR A 256 16.06 -3.62 -14.07
CA THR A 256 14.95 -4.51 -14.41
C THR A 256 13.72 -4.15 -13.58
N VAL A 257 12.57 -4.08 -14.24
CA VAL A 257 11.29 -3.77 -13.59
C VAL A 257 10.42 -5.03 -13.56
N TYR A 258 9.79 -5.24 -12.43
CA TYR A 258 8.93 -6.39 -12.15
C TYR A 258 7.55 -5.90 -11.71
N VAL A 259 6.50 -6.52 -12.25
CA VAL A 259 5.14 -6.36 -11.75
C VAL A 259 4.59 -7.75 -11.47
N CYS A 260 4.10 -7.99 -10.26
CA CYS A 260 3.38 -9.22 -9.92
C CYS A 260 1.89 -8.93 -9.75
N TRP A 261 1.02 -9.91 -9.97
CA TRP A 261 -0.42 -9.83 -9.74
C TRP A 261 -1.05 -11.22 -9.64
N ALA A 262 -2.29 -11.29 -9.13
CA ALA A 262 -3.14 -12.46 -9.19
C ALA A 262 -3.92 -12.50 -10.51
N ALA A 263 -3.90 -13.64 -11.21
CA ALA A 263 -4.63 -13.82 -12.45
C ALA A 263 -5.81 -14.78 -12.23
N PHE A 264 -6.99 -14.24 -11.97
CA PHE A 264 -8.22 -15.01 -11.80
C PHE A 264 -8.76 -15.45 -13.14
N VAL A 265 -8.87 -16.76 -13.35
CA VAL A 265 -9.30 -17.33 -14.63
C VAL A 265 -10.68 -17.96 -14.51
N GLY A 266 -11.61 -17.52 -15.35
CA GLY A 266 -12.96 -18.07 -15.42
C GLY A 266 -14.04 -17.27 -14.72
N GLN A 267 -13.71 -16.14 -14.09
CA GLN A 267 -14.70 -15.25 -13.46
C GLN A 267 -14.34 -13.77 -13.59
N GLU A 268 -15.38 -12.96 -13.58
CA GLU A 268 -15.32 -11.51 -13.71
C GLU A 268 -14.85 -10.78 -12.44
N LYS A 269 -15.00 -11.36 -11.25
CA LYS A 269 -14.86 -10.65 -9.98
C LYS A 269 -13.83 -11.24 -9.00
N GLY A 270 -12.67 -11.65 -9.49
CA GLY A 270 -11.54 -11.92 -8.60
C GLY A 270 -11.68 -13.05 -7.58
N ASN A 271 -12.64 -13.94 -7.69
CA ASN A 271 -12.86 -15.05 -6.76
C ASN A 271 -12.88 -16.44 -7.42
N ALA A 272 -12.32 -16.52 -8.62
CA ALA A 272 -12.18 -17.77 -9.34
C ALA A 272 -10.94 -18.56 -8.94
N ALA A 273 -11.02 -19.85 -9.09
CA ALA A 273 -9.87 -20.75 -9.01
C ALA A 273 -9.69 -21.49 -10.36
N PRO A 274 -8.47 -21.66 -10.84
CA PRO A 274 -7.20 -21.28 -10.24
C PRO A 274 -6.89 -19.78 -10.39
N ALA A 275 -6.16 -19.23 -9.40
CA ALA A 275 -5.67 -17.85 -9.42
C ALA A 275 -4.13 -17.86 -9.22
N PRO A 276 -3.34 -18.22 -10.25
CA PRO A 276 -1.89 -18.22 -10.13
C PRO A 276 -1.34 -16.79 -10.06
N LEU A 277 -0.31 -16.57 -9.26
CA LEU A 277 0.47 -15.34 -9.34
C LEU A 277 1.29 -15.32 -10.63
N GLN A 278 1.24 -14.18 -11.29
CA GLN A 278 2.01 -13.87 -12.48
C GLN A 278 3.06 -12.81 -12.18
N VAL A 279 4.11 -12.75 -12.97
CA VAL A 279 5.09 -11.67 -12.98
C VAL A 279 5.36 -11.24 -14.42
N ALA A 280 5.22 -9.96 -14.70
CA ALA A 280 5.77 -9.35 -15.91
C ALA A 280 7.15 -8.73 -15.60
N VAL A 281 8.08 -8.92 -16.51
CA VAL A 281 9.46 -8.44 -16.39
C VAL A 281 9.80 -7.56 -17.59
N SER A 282 10.33 -6.37 -17.32
CA SER A 282 10.88 -5.47 -18.33
C SER A 282 12.37 -5.25 -18.06
N GLN A 283 13.19 -5.40 -19.11
CA GLN A 283 14.63 -5.16 -19.09
C GLN A 283 15.03 -3.91 -19.87
N ASP A 284 14.06 -3.16 -20.36
CA ASP A 284 14.26 -1.96 -21.20
C ASP A 284 13.59 -0.72 -20.60
N GLY A 285 13.36 -0.74 -19.28
CA GLY A 285 12.77 0.39 -18.56
C GLY A 285 11.26 0.52 -18.78
N GLY A 286 10.54 -0.58 -18.88
CA GLY A 286 9.07 -0.61 -18.97
C GLY A 286 8.54 -0.39 -20.39
N VAL A 287 9.38 -0.50 -21.44
CA VAL A 287 8.92 -0.38 -22.84
C VAL A 287 8.31 -1.67 -23.33
N THR A 288 8.99 -2.81 -23.08
CA THR A 288 8.49 -4.13 -23.42
C THR A 288 8.47 -5.04 -22.20
N TRP A 289 7.55 -5.99 -22.20
CA TRP A 289 7.29 -6.85 -21.05
C TRP A 289 7.16 -8.32 -21.45
N LYS A 290 7.66 -9.20 -20.59
CA LYS A 290 7.51 -10.65 -20.71
C LYS A 290 6.85 -11.18 -19.46
N GLN A 291 5.69 -11.80 -19.61
CA GLN A 291 4.97 -12.42 -18.51
C GLN A 291 5.50 -13.84 -18.24
N HIS A 292 5.72 -14.13 -16.96
CA HIS A 292 6.09 -15.42 -16.42
C HIS A 292 5.12 -15.81 -15.32
N GLN A 293 4.83 -17.09 -15.22
CA GLN A 293 3.99 -17.61 -14.15
C GLN A 293 4.89 -18.00 -12.98
N VAL A 294 4.60 -17.45 -11.78
CA VAL A 294 5.37 -17.75 -10.55
C VAL A 294 5.03 -19.15 -10.05
N SER A 295 3.75 -19.49 -10.08
CA SER A 295 3.26 -20.78 -9.64
C SER A 295 2.54 -21.49 -10.77
N ALA A 296 2.56 -22.82 -10.81
CA ALA A 296 1.73 -23.57 -11.74
C ALA A 296 0.27 -23.13 -11.60
N ALA A 297 -0.48 -23.08 -12.72
CA ALA A 297 -1.93 -22.96 -12.66
C ALA A 297 -2.46 -24.15 -11.87
N ALA A 298 -2.51 -24.01 -10.58
CA ALA A 298 -2.68 -25.12 -9.70
C ALA A 298 -4.15 -25.39 -9.48
N ASP A 299 -4.45 -26.65 -9.38
CA ASP A 299 -5.52 -27.02 -8.50
C ASP A 299 -5.28 -26.40 -7.12
N ASN A 300 -6.33 -26.03 -6.42
CA ASN A 300 -6.33 -25.41 -5.10
C ASN A 300 -5.66 -26.25 -3.99
N SER A 301 -4.99 -27.31 -4.32
CA SER A 301 -4.35 -28.24 -3.40
C SER A 301 -2.84 -28.07 -3.31
N GLN A 302 -2.25 -27.15 -4.08
CA GLN A 302 -0.79 -27.01 -4.17
C GLN A 302 -0.28 -25.79 -3.38
N ARG A 303 1.01 -25.81 -3.04
CA ARG A 303 1.76 -24.73 -2.42
C ARG A 303 2.02 -23.63 -3.43
N ASN A 304 1.04 -22.87 -3.80
CA ASN A 304 1.23 -21.78 -4.73
C ASN A 304 0.67 -20.52 -4.13
N PRO A 305 1.42 -19.40 -4.16
CA PRO A 305 0.84 -18.12 -3.89
C PRO A 305 -0.29 -17.89 -4.90
N THR A 306 -1.42 -17.46 -4.41
CA THR A 306 -2.63 -17.30 -5.23
C THR A 306 -3.18 -15.90 -5.21
N ASP A 307 -2.77 -15.06 -4.23
CA ASP A 307 -3.25 -13.70 -4.09
C ASP A 307 -2.30 -12.85 -3.24
N GLY A 308 -2.55 -11.52 -3.21
CA GLY A 308 -1.87 -10.56 -2.35
C GLY A 308 -0.36 -10.51 -2.57
N CYS A 309 0.11 -10.42 -3.81
CA CYS A 309 1.53 -10.48 -4.09
C CYS A 309 2.28 -9.23 -3.65
N THR A 310 3.50 -9.44 -3.15
CA THR A 310 4.53 -8.41 -3.00
C THR A 310 5.79 -8.86 -3.73
N ILE A 311 6.44 -7.94 -4.48
CA ILE A 311 7.68 -8.22 -5.20
C ILE A 311 8.78 -7.26 -4.78
N ARG A 312 9.99 -7.78 -4.48
CA ARG A 312 11.19 -7.01 -4.10
C ARG A 312 12.45 -7.69 -4.63
N THR A 313 13.55 -6.93 -4.70
CA THR A 313 14.89 -7.45 -5.04
C THR A 313 15.91 -7.13 -3.94
N ASP A 314 16.86 -8.03 -3.74
CA ASP A 314 18.03 -7.78 -2.90
C ASP A 314 19.18 -7.13 -3.72
N SER A 315 20.26 -6.73 -3.04
CA SER A 315 21.43 -6.12 -3.67
C SER A 315 22.24 -7.05 -4.58
N LYS A 316 21.90 -8.34 -4.59
CA LYS A 316 22.54 -9.38 -5.41
C LYS A 316 21.69 -9.74 -6.63
N GLY A 317 20.51 -9.11 -6.78
CA GLY A 317 19.59 -9.32 -7.87
C GLY A 317 18.68 -10.54 -7.71
N THR A 318 18.61 -11.12 -6.52
CA THR A 318 17.56 -12.12 -6.23
C THR A 318 16.23 -11.38 -6.18
N ALA A 319 15.29 -11.79 -7.01
CA ALA A 319 13.91 -11.30 -6.93
C ALA A 319 13.07 -12.25 -6.08
N TYR A 320 12.25 -11.68 -5.20
CA TYR A 320 11.37 -12.37 -4.27
C TYR A 320 9.93 -11.99 -4.57
N VAL A 321 9.06 -12.99 -4.70
CA VAL A 321 7.60 -12.80 -4.73
C VAL A 321 7.01 -13.49 -3.52
N PHE A 322 6.22 -12.77 -2.78
CA PHE A 322 5.44 -13.25 -1.65
C PHE A 322 3.96 -13.25 -2.03
N GLY A 323 3.17 -14.05 -1.36
CA GLY A 323 1.73 -14.07 -1.49
C GLY A 323 1.12 -15.09 -0.54
N ILE A 324 -0.18 -14.97 -0.34
CA ILE A 324 -0.93 -15.91 0.48
C ILE A 324 -1.28 -17.15 -0.35
N GLY A 325 -1.23 -18.33 0.25
CA GLY A 325 -1.58 -19.58 -0.43
C GLY A 325 -1.75 -20.74 0.54
N THR A 326 -2.19 -21.88 0.01
CA THR A 326 -2.43 -23.08 0.81
C THR A 326 -1.26 -24.06 0.74
N VAL A 327 -1.07 -24.84 1.82
CA VAL A 327 -0.10 -25.91 1.89
C VAL A 327 -0.84 -27.24 2.04
N SER A 328 -0.85 -28.05 0.97
CA SER A 328 -1.64 -29.30 0.90
C SER A 328 -1.34 -30.30 2.01
N SER A 329 -0.08 -30.39 2.44
CA SER A 329 0.34 -31.28 3.54
C SER A 329 -0.12 -30.84 4.93
N GLN A 330 -0.67 -29.63 5.04
CA GLN A 330 -1.15 -29.03 6.30
C GLN A 330 -2.67 -28.71 6.25
N GLY A 331 -3.42 -29.51 5.49
CA GLY A 331 -4.82 -29.24 5.24
C GLY A 331 -5.03 -28.10 4.26
N LYS A 332 -6.13 -27.40 4.38
CA LYS A 332 -6.43 -26.23 3.54
C LYS A 332 -6.13 -24.90 4.25
N GLN A 333 -5.19 -24.92 5.20
CA GLN A 333 -4.81 -23.70 5.91
C GLN A 333 -3.98 -22.80 5.02
N ALA A 334 -4.18 -21.49 5.16
CA ALA A 334 -3.45 -20.47 4.43
C ALA A 334 -2.11 -20.16 5.12
N PHE A 335 -1.10 -19.89 4.32
CA PHE A 335 0.25 -19.50 4.75
C PHE A 335 0.77 -18.36 3.90
N GLU A 336 1.69 -17.59 4.46
CA GLU A 336 2.53 -16.71 3.67
C GLU A 336 3.55 -17.56 2.91
N LEU A 337 3.57 -17.42 1.60
CA LEU A 337 4.45 -18.17 0.71
C LEU A 337 5.45 -17.23 0.02
N MET A 338 6.67 -17.72 -0.16
CA MET A 338 7.73 -17.01 -0.87
C MET A 338 8.23 -17.84 -2.05
N SER A 339 8.38 -17.22 -3.21
CA SER A 339 9.07 -17.74 -4.40
C SER A 339 10.24 -16.84 -4.75
N ARG A 340 11.35 -17.42 -5.23
CA ARG A 340 12.58 -16.68 -5.59
C ARG A 340 12.97 -16.90 -7.04
N SER A 341 13.54 -15.86 -7.65
CA SER A 341 14.21 -15.91 -8.94
C SER A 341 15.64 -15.43 -8.82
N PHE A 342 16.58 -16.20 -9.39
CA PHE A 342 18.02 -15.88 -9.41
C PHE A 342 18.51 -15.48 -10.80
N ASN A 343 17.60 -15.31 -11.76
CA ASN A 343 17.90 -15.05 -13.16
C ASN A 343 17.07 -13.92 -13.76
N GLY A 344 16.80 -12.88 -12.96
CA GLY A 344 16.07 -11.70 -13.41
C GLY A 344 14.59 -11.97 -13.73
N GLY A 345 13.93 -12.82 -12.96
CA GLY A 345 12.50 -13.09 -13.08
C GLY A 345 12.12 -14.09 -14.18
N GLN A 346 13.08 -14.71 -14.87
CA GLN A 346 12.78 -15.63 -15.97
C GLN A 346 12.24 -16.99 -15.48
N THR A 347 12.72 -17.46 -14.34
CA THR A 347 12.22 -18.67 -13.68
C THR A 347 12.10 -18.46 -12.18
N TRP A 348 11.17 -19.15 -11.56
CA TRP A 348 10.83 -19.01 -10.15
C TRP A 348 10.90 -20.34 -9.42
N SER A 349 11.36 -20.30 -8.19
CA SER A 349 11.29 -21.46 -7.30
C SER A 349 9.84 -21.75 -6.92
N LYS A 350 9.58 -22.99 -6.51
CA LYS A 350 8.29 -23.33 -5.89
C LYS A 350 8.09 -22.52 -4.60
N GLY A 351 6.85 -22.13 -4.31
CA GLY A 351 6.49 -21.43 -3.09
C GLY A 351 6.89 -22.19 -1.82
N THR A 352 7.53 -21.49 -0.90
CA THR A 352 7.97 -22.02 0.40
C THR A 352 7.21 -21.29 1.50
N PRO A 353 6.61 -22.01 2.49
CA PRO A 353 5.98 -21.38 3.64
C PRO A 353 6.98 -20.53 4.44
N VAL A 354 6.58 -19.30 4.76
CA VAL A 354 7.35 -18.34 5.54
C VAL A 354 6.75 -18.16 6.93
N ALA A 355 5.45 -17.96 7.00
CA ALA A 355 4.69 -17.79 8.22
C ALA A 355 3.31 -18.44 8.09
N GLY A 356 2.67 -18.72 9.22
CA GLY A 356 1.33 -19.24 9.27
C GLY A 356 1.18 -20.46 10.18
N PRO A 357 0.00 -21.05 10.26
CA PRO A 357 -1.17 -20.71 9.47
C PRO A 357 -1.67 -19.31 9.79
N VAL A 358 -2.20 -18.62 8.76
CA VAL A 358 -2.82 -17.28 8.91
C VAL A 358 -4.34 -17.39 8.91
N THR A 359 -4.98 -16.51 9.64
CA THR A 359 -6.45 -16.43 9.74
C THR A 359 -6.91 -15.09 9.18
N GLN A 360 -7.88 -15.14 8.28
CA GLN A 360 -8.54 -13.95 7.77
C GLN A 360 -9.44 -13.36 8.87
N PRO A 361 -9.25 -12.10 9.24
CA PRO A 361 -10.10 -11.44 10.23
C PRO A 361 -11.48 -11.09 9.67
N GLY A 362 -12.39 -10.76 10.56
CA GLY A 362 -13.73 -10.32 10.21
C GLY A 362 -14.77 -11.46 10.17
N LEU A 363 -16.03 -11.09 10.33
CA LEU A 363 -17.17 -12.01 10.17
C LEU A 363 -17.74 -11.86 8.76
N VAL A 364 -18.29 -12.96 8.25
CA VAL A 364 -18.90 -12.94 6.92
C VAL A 364 -20.11 -12.01 6.91
N ASP A 365 -20.07 -10.99 6.09
CA ASP A 365 -21.18 -10.10 5.83
C ASP A 365 -22.30 -10.86 5.11
N PRO A 366 -23.54 -10.84 5.61
CA PRO A 366 -24.63 -11.62 5.04
C PRO A 366 -25.06 -11.14 3.64
N VAL A 367 -24.72 -9.92 3.26
CA VAL A 367 -25.05 -9.33 1.96
C VAL A 367 -23.94 -9.61 0.93
N GLN A 368 -22.68 -9.36 1.31
CA GLN A 368 -21.55 -9.57 0.43
C GLN A 368 -21.12 -11.04 0.32
N GLY A 369 -21.39 -11.84 1.35
CA GLY A 369 -20.84 -13.18 1.47
C GLY A 369 -19.32 -13.20 1.69
N ARG A 370 -18.71 -12.05 2.06
CA ARG A 370 -17.27 -11.84 2.29
C ARG A 370 -17.00 -11.44 3.74
N PRO A 371 -15.84 -11.75 4.31
CA PRO A 371 -15.43 -11.24 5.60
C PRO A 371 -15.33 -9.72 5.61
N THR A 372 -15.96 -9.09 6.60
CA THR A 372 -15.83 -7.65 6.85
C THR A 372 -15.45 -7.42 8.31
N ILE A 373 -14.63 -6.42 8.56
CA ILE A 373 -14.27 -6.04 9.92
C ILE A 373 -15.28 -5.06 10.48
N ASP A 374 -15.58 -5.18 11.76
CA ASP A 374 -16.50 -4.34 12.52
C ASP A 374 -17.94 -4.25 11.97
N GLY A 375 -18.37 -5.20 11.15
CA GLY A 375 -19.72 -5.22 10.59
C GLY A 375 -20.01 -4.02 9.68
N ILE A 376 -19.00 -3.35 9.15
CA ILE A 376 -19.14 -2.21 8.25
C ILE A 376 -19.15 -2.72 6.81
N ALA A 377 -20.19 -2.42 6.05
CA ALA A 377 -20.24 -2.74 4.64
C ALA A 377 -19.06 -2.08 3.90
N GLY A 378 -18.38 -2.82 3.06
CA GLY A 378 -17.21 -2.35 2.32
C GLY A 378 -15.89 -2.33 3.12
N ALA A 379 -15.90 -2.52 4.44
CA ALA A 379 -14.68 -2.76 5.22
C ALA A 379 -14.26 -4.23 5.11
N ARG A 380 -14.11 -4.72 3.89
CA ARG A 380 -13.71 -6.09 3.63
C ARG A 380 -12.30 -6.35 4.16
N SER A 381 -12.01 -7.59 4.48
CA SER A 381 -10.74 -8.01 5.09
C SER A 381 -10.10 -9.20 4.39
N ASP A 382 -10.47 -9.42 3.14
CA ASP A 382 -10.01 -10.58 2.36
C ASP A 382 -8.48 -10.66 2.28
N LEU A 383 -7.82 -9.53 2.04
CA LEU A 383 -6.37 -9.44 1.93
C LEU A 383 -5.66 -8.91 3.18
N ALA A 384 -6.37 -8.72 4.30
CA ALA A 384 -5.71 -8.33 5.54
C ALA A 384 -4.56 -9.27 5.95
N PRO A 385 -4.62 -10.59 5.72
CA PRO A 385 -3.48 -11.47 5.97
C PRO A 385 -2.44 -11.50 4.85
N ALA A 386 -2.61 -10.80 3.72
CA ALA A 386 -1.61 -10.81 2.66
C ALA A 386 -0.27 -10.21 3.13
N PRO A 387 0.87 -10.80 2.71
CA PRO A 387 2.18 -10.37 3.19
C PRO A 387 2.61 -9.08 2.52
N SER A 388 2.89 -8.04 3.30
CA SER A 388 3.62 -6.87 2.84
C SER A 388 5.09 -7.00 3.24
N VAL A 389 6.02 -6.70 2.31
CA VAL A 389 7.44 -7.02 2.46
C VAL A 389 8.32 -5.87 1.95
N ASP A 390 9.43 -5.64 2.64
CA ASP A 390 10.51 -4.79 2.16
C ASP A 390 11.88 -5.40 2.42
N ILE A 391 12.91 -4.94 1.68
CA ILE A 391 14.27 -5.50 1.72
C ILE A 391 15.30 -4.37 1.78
N ALA A 392 16.21 -4.45 2.76
CA ALA A 392 17.34 -3.52 2.92
C ALA A 392 18.43 -3.78 1.85
N ASN A 393 18.14 -3.41 0.61
CA ASN A 393 18.98 -3.72 -0.55
C ASN A 393 20.12 -2.70 -0.81
N GLY A 394 20.28 -1.69 0.05
CA GLY A 394 21.34 -0.69 -0.05
C GLY A 394 21.17 0.31 -1.19
N ALA A 395 19.99 0.47 -1.76
CA ALA A 395 19.74 1.43 -2.83
C ALA A 395 20.20 2.86 -2.45
N PRO A 396 20.70 3.65 -3.40
CA PRO A 396 20.85 3.38 -4.83
C PRO A 396 22.08 2.56 -5.22
N THR A 397 23.08 2.37 -4.33
CA THR A 397 24.36 1.75 -4.69
C THR A 397 24.42 0.24 -4.44
N GLY A 398 23.69 -0.25 -3.42
CA GLY A 398 23.79 -1.61 -2.93
C GLY A 398 24.99 -1.90 -2.02
N ALA A 399 25.89 -0.91 -1.80
CA ALA A 399 27.17 -1.12 -1.12
C ALA A 399 27.04 -1.43 0.38
N ASP A 400 26.04 -0.87 1.05
CA ASP A 400 25.74 -1.02 2.49
C ASP A 400 24.51 -1.89 2.76
N ALA A 401 24.11 -2.70 1.78
CA ALA A 401 22.95 -3.56 1.88
C ALA A 401 23.12 -4.63 2.97
N SER A 402 22.25 -4.70 3.94
CA SER A 402 22.14 -5.84 4.84
C SER A 402 21.39 -7.02 4.22
N ASN A 403 20.59 -6.75 3.19
CA ASN A 403 19.65 -7.67 2.55
C ASN A 403 18.68 -8.34 3.54
N ARG A 404 18.43 -7.70 4.68
CA ARG A 404 17.39 -8.10 5.60
C ARG A 404 16.05 -7.97 4.94
N ILE A 405 15.24 -9.01 5.02
CA ILE A 405 13.86 -9.04 4.56
C ILE A 405 12.98 -8.85 5.78
N VAL A 406 12.07 -7.90 5.74
CA VAL A 406 11.05 -7.67 6.76
C VAL A 406 9.67 -7.90 6.18
N MET A 407 8.77 -8.51 6.97
CA MET A 407 7.40 -8.81 6.54
C MET A 407 6.43 -8.48 7.67
N SER A 408 5.31 -7.85 7.32
CA SER A 408 4.16 -7.70 8.21
C SER A 408 2.88 -8.19 7.53
N TYR A 409 1.93 -8.64 8.35
CA TYR A 409 0.61 -9.13 7.92
C TYR A 409 -0.36 -9.09 9.10
N VAL A 410 -1.65 -9.15 8.83
CA VAL A 410 -2.70 -9.16 9.86
C VAL A 410 -3.28 -10.56 9.97
N SER A 411 -3.39 -11.08 11.18
CA SER A 411 -3.93 -12.42 11.44
C SER A 411 -4.34 -12.55 12.92
N GLY A 412 -4.69 -13.75 13.35
CA GLY A 412 -5.02 -14.06 14.74
C GLY A 412 -6.51 -14.28 14.97
N GLU A 413 -7.09 -13.58 15.92
CA GLU A 413 -8.50 -13.74 16.25
C GLU A 413 -9.40 -13.05 15.22
N ILE A 414 -10.51 -13.69 14.84
CA ILE A 414 -11.42 -13.18 13.79
C ILE A 414 -11.94 -11.77 14.10
N THR A 415 -12.29 -11.50 15.37
CA THR A 415 -12.85 -10.22 15.80
C THR A 415 -11.85 -9.30 16.50
N ALA A 416 -10.66 -9.81 16.80
CA ALA A 416 -9.58 -9.07 17.46
C ALA A 416 -8.22 -9.42 16.80
N PRO A 417 -8.05 -9.08 15.51
CA PRO A 417 -6.83 -9.41 14.79
C PRO A 417 -5.62 -8.62 15.30
N HIS A 418 -4.45 -9.20 15.10
CA HIS A 418 -3.14 -8.68 15.47
C HIS A 418 -2.32 -8.32 14.24
N VAL A 419 -1.41 -7.35 14.38
CA VAL A 419 -0.39 -7.05 13.39
C VAL A 419 0.85 -7.87 13.70
N PHE A 420 1.20 -8.79 12.82
CA PHE A 420 2.39 -9.63 12.96
C PHE A 420 3.57 -9.07 12.19
N PHE A 421 4.76 -9.27 12.75
CA PHE A 421 6.04 -8.95 12.13
C PHE A 421 6.96 -10.17 12.20
N THR A 422 7.67 -10.42 11.10
CA THR A 422 8.75 -11.41 11.02
C THR A 422 9.84 -10.94 10.07
N GLU A 423 11.03 -11.50 10.17
CA GLU A 423 12.19 -11.11 9.39
C GLU A 423 13.09 -12.28 9.02
N SER A 424 13.84 -12.11 7.92
CA SER A 424 14.90 -13.03 7.50
C SER A 424 16.18 -12.26 7.21
N THR A 425 17.31 -12.82 7.63
CA THR A 425 18.65 -12.24 7.39
C THR A 425 19.54 -13.13 6.50
N ASN A 426 18.97 -14.17 5.92
CA ASN A 426 19.69 -15.16 5.11
C ASN A 426 18.97 -15.43 3.77
N GLY A 427 18.35 -14.42 3.19
CA GLY A 427 17.70 -14.52 1.88
C GLY A 427 16.41 -15.35 1.87
N GLY A 428 15.73 -15.42 3.02
CA GLY A 428 14.47 -16.15 3.17
C GLY A 428 14.64 -17.65 3.48
N ASP A 429 15.86 -18.13 3.71
CA ASP A 429 16.08 -19.55 4.06
C ASP A 429 15.61 -19.88 5.48
N ALA A 430 15.63 -18.90 6.38
CA ALA A 430 15.06 -19.00 7.71
C ALA A 430 14.44 -17.66 8.12
N TRP A 431 13.38 -17.74 8.91
CA TRP A 431 12.61 -16.61 9.39
C TRP A 431 12.51 -16.61 10.91
N SER A 432 12.45 -15.43 11.51
CA SER A 432 12.15 -15.29 12.93
C SER A 432 10.74 -15.79 13.24
N THR A 433 10.50 -16.20 14.48
CA THR A 433 9.12 -16.45 14.93
C THR A 433 8.31 -15.16 14.81
N PRO A 434 7.14 -15.19 14.12
CA PRO A 434 6.28 -14.02 14.05
C PRO A 434 5.89 -13.52 15.44
N ARG A 435 5.90 -12.19 15.62
CA ARG A 435 5.51 -11.51 16.87
C ARG A 435 4.49 -10.43 16.59
N THR A 436 3.59 -10.20 17.52
CA THR A 436 2.63 -9.10 17.48
C THR A 436 3.33 -7.78 17.83
N ILE A 437 2.97 -6.73 17.13
CA ILE A 437 3.66 -5.44 17.24
C ILE A 437 2.72 -4.23 17.42
N GLU A 438 1.43 -4.40 17.25
CA GLU A 438 0.44 -3.33 17.40
C GLU A 438 0.45 -2.74 18.80
N ALA A 439 0.01 -1.48 18.93
CA ALA A 439 -0.20 -0.84 20.21
C ALA A 439 -1.36 -1.51 20.97
N ALA A 440 -1.29 -1.50 22.29
CA ALA A 440 -2.28 -2.15 23.13
C ALA A 440 -3.69 -1.58 22.92
N GLY A 441 -4.64 -2.44 22.59
CA GLY A 441 -6.02 -2.09 22.33
C GLY A 441 -6.36 -1.85 20.86
N ASP A 442 -5.37 -1.82 19.98
CA ASP A 442 -5.59 -1.74 18.54
C ASP A 442 -5.98 -3.11 17.97
N ARG A 443 -6.89 -3.10 17.01
CA ARG A 443 -7.26 -4.25 16.19
C ARG A 443 -6.86 -3.95 14.75
N GLY A 444 -5.79 -4.62 14.27
CA GLY A 444 -5.20 -4.35 12.97
C GLY A 444 -6.13 -4.69 11.80
N LEU A 445 -6.09 -3.88 10.74
CA LEU A 445 -6.82 -4.13 9.50
C LEU A 445 -5.87 -4.41 8.34
N TYR A 446 -4.99 -3.48 8.00
CA TYR A 446 -3.95 -3.62 6.97
C TYR A 446 -2.62 -3.13 7.53
N THR A 447 -1.51 -3.64 6.99
CA THR A 447 -0.18 -3.28 7.46
C THR A 447 0.86 -3.35 6.35
N ALA A 448 1.88 -2.50 6.45
CA ALA A 448 3.05 -2.57 5.58
C ALA A 448 4.33 -2.16 6.31
N PRO A 449 5.42 -2.92 6.16
CA PRO A 449 6.73 -2.56 6.67
C PRO A 449 7.51 -1.76 5.63
N ALA A 450 8.47 -0.97 6.11
CA ALA A 450 9.56 -0.41 5.33
C ALA A 450 10.86 -0.53 6.11
N ILE A 451 11.94 -0.85 5.45
CA ILE A 451 13.26 -0.92 6.06
C ILE A 451 14.22 0.05 5.37
N SER A 452 15.00 0.78 6.16
CA SER A 452 16.04 1.65 5.60
C SER A 452 16.98 0.84 4.69
N PRO A 453 17.51 1.43 3.61
CA PRO A 453 18.34 0.71 2.63
C PRO A 453 19.53 -0.03 3.24
N ASN A 454 20.13 0.49 4.30
CA ASN A 454 21.23 -0.15 5.05
C ASN A 454 20.75 -1.13 6.14
N GLY A 455 19.45 -1.18 6.43
CA GLY A 455 18.85 -2.10 7.38
C GLY A 455 18.95 -1.69 8.85
N THR A 456 19.11 -0.39 9.16
CA THR A 456 19.25 0.10 10.54
C THR A 456 17.92 0.49 11.17
N ASP A 457 16.92 0.79 10.38
CA ASP A 457 15.62 1.31 10.83
C ASP A 457 14.49 0.56 10.16
N VAL A 458 13.51 0.13 10.93
CA VAL A 458 12.28 -0.50 10.43
C VAL A 458 11.09 0.32 10.86
N TYR A 459 10.27 0.67 9.91
CA TYR A 459 8.98 1.33 10.10
C TYR A 459 7.87 0.35 9.76
N VAL A 460 6.74 0.44 10.45
CA VAL A 460 5.54 -0.32 10.10
C VAL A 460 4.35 0.62 10.20
N VAL A 461 3.58 0.73 9.12
CA VAL A 461 2.27 1.38 9.14
C VAL A 461 1.18 0.33 9.26
N TYR A 462 0.12 0.65 9.96
CA TYR A 462 -1.12 -0.14 9.94
C TYR A 462 -2.34 0.74 10.17
N ASN A 463 -3.48 0.33 9.60
CA ASN A 463 -4.77 0.83 10.04
C ASN A 463 -5.27 -0.01 11.22
N ALA A 464 -5.96 0.60 12.17
CA ALA A 464 -6.53 -0.09 13.31
C ALA A 464 -7.89 0.46 13.73
N PHE A 465 -8.79 -0.45 14.10
CA PHE A 465 -9.96 -0.09 14.88
C PHE A 465 -9.59 -0.06 16.37
N THR A 466 -9.87 1.06 17.03
CA THR A 466 -9.56 1.28 18.46
C THR A 466 -10.76 1.03 19.37
N THR A 467 -11.94 0.77 18.81
CA THR A 467 -13.15 0.36 19.54
C THR A 467 -13.27 -1.18 19.55
N PRO A 468 -13.96 -1.77 20.54
CA PRO A 468 -14.28 -3.20 20.51
C PRO A 468 -15.05 -3.59 19.24
N TYR A 469 -14.86 -4.83 18.78
CA TYR A 469 -15.59 -5.35 17.63
C TYR A 469 -17.12 -5.26 17.85
N ARG A 470 -17.83 -4.84 16.82
CA ARG A 470 -19.28 -4.66 16.84
C ARG A 470 -19.88 -5.09 15.51
N THR A 471 -21.09 -5.62 15.56
CA THR A 471 -21.90 -5.98 14.38
C THR A 471 -23.06 -5.03 14.16
N ASN A 472 -23.47 -4.24 15.21
CA ASN A 472 -24.53 -3.26 15.04
C ASN A 472 -24.01 -2.04 14.25
N THR A 473 -24.91 -1.33 13.60
CA THR A 473 -24.60 -0.17 12.77
C THR A 473 -24.80 1.16 13.52
N THR A 474 -25.34 1.14 14.74
CA THR A 474 -25.70 2.34 15.50
C THR A 474 -24.54 2.92 16.29
N ASP A 475 -23.62 2.08 16.75
CA ASP A 475 -22.52 2.51 17.58
C ASP A 475 -21.35 3.05 16.72
N PRO A 476 -20.76 4.19 17.08
CA PRO A 476 -19.61 4.74 16.39
C PRO A 476 -18.42 3.76 16.32
N ARG A 477 -17.66 3.84 15.24
CA ARG A 477 -16.37 3.18 15.05
C ARG A 477 -15.25 4.20 15.16
N SER A 478 -14.04 3.71 15.40
CA SER A 478 -12.84 4.56 15.42
C SER A 478 -11.75 3.85 14.66
N LEU A 479 -11.50 4.29 13.43
CA LEU A 479 -10.39 3.87 12.59
C LEU A 479 -9.27 4.90 12.68
N VAL A 480 -8.02 4.43 12.77
CA VAL A 480 -6.83 5.26 12.87
C VAL A 480 -5.69 4.66 12.05
N GLY A 481 -4.84 5.51 11.48
CA GLY A 481 -3.53 5.11 10.98
C GLY A 481 -2.47 5.19 12.08
N VAL A 482 -1.60 4.20 12.19
CA VAL A 482 -0.54 4.14 13.20
C VAL A 482 0.78 3.83 12.53
N VAL A 483 1.84 4.50 12.95
CA VAL A 483 3.20 4.24 12.49
C VAL A 483 4.07 3.84 13.67
N LEU A 484 4.71 2.69 13.54
CA LEU A 484 5.68 2.18 14.49
C LEU A 484 7.10 2.31 13.92
N HIS A 485 8.07 2.41 14.81
CA HIS A 485 9.50 2.36 14.50
C HIS A 485 10.22 1.39 15.43
N ALA A 486 11.22 0.71 14.89
CA ALA A 486 12.18 -0.08 15.66
C ALA A 486 13.58 0.11 15.10
N ASP A 487 14.55 0.27 15.99
CA ASP A 487 15.96 0.15 15.62
C ASP A 487 16.25 -1.27 15.15
N SER A 488 17.05 -1.36 14.12
CA SER A 488 17.55 -2.61 13.55
C SER A 488 19.06 -2.51 13.36
N SER A 489 19.67 -3.51 12.77
CA SER A 489 21.11 -3.54 12.59
C SER A 489 21.47 -4.04 11.20
N ALA A 490 22.44 -3.41 10.57
CA ALA A 490 23.09 -3.93 9.38
C ALA A 490 23.74 -5.32 9.65
N ASN A 491 23.98 -5.67 10.92
CA ASN A 491 24.47 -6.99 11.30
C ASN A 491 23.32 -8.00 11.27
N ALA A 492 23.42 -8.97 10.38
CA ALA A 492 22.43 -10.03 10.21
C ALA A 492 22.12 -10.86 11.47
N THR A 493 23.02 -10.89 12.45
CA THR A 493 22.82 -11.67 13.67
C THR A 493 22.02 -10.95 14.76
N THR A 494 21.81 -9.63 14.63
CA THR A 494 21.05 -8.82 15.59
C THR A 494 19.61 -8.70 15.11
N PRO A 495 18.61 -9.22 15.82
CA PRO A 495 17.20 -9.04 15.48
C PRO A 495 16.77 -7.57 15.53
N THR A 496 15.74 -7.23 14.80
CA THR A 496 15.03 -5.95 14.94
C THR A 496 14.51 -5.78 16.35
N GLY A 497 14.73 -4.62 16.94
CA GLY A 497 14.36 -4.26 18.30
C GLY A 497 12.85 -4.27 18.58
N ALA A 498 12.48 -3.80 19.74
CA ALA A 498 11.07 -3.59 20.07
C ALA A 498 10.52 -2.40 19.29
N PHE A 499 9.29 -2.55 18.78
CA PHE A 499 8.59 -1.45 18.12
C PHE A 499 8.04 -0.47 19.14
N THR A 500 8.14 0.83 18.80
CA THR A 500 7.53 1.92 19.53
C THR A 500 6.64 2.71 18.59
N GLU A 501 5.47 3.13 19.07
CA GLU A 501 4.61 4.05 18.31
C GLU A 501 5.31 5.40 18.18
N ILE A 502 5.47 5.85 16.95
CA ILE A 502 6.06 7.12 16.62
C ILE A 502 5.06 8.13 16.07
N HIS A 503 3.94 7.65 15.53
CA HIS A 503 2.86 8.50 15.07
C HIS A 503 1.52 7.76 15.17
N ARG A 504 0.48 8.52 15.48
CA ARG A 504 -0.93 8.10 15.45
C ARG A 504 -1.75 9.21 14.83
N GLY A 505 -2.44 8.90 13.75
CA GLY A 505 -3.34 9.82 13.05
C GLY A 505 -4.58 10.18 13.89
N VAL A 506 -5.36 11.09 13.37
CA VAL A 506 -6.65 11.46 13.99
C VAL A 506 -7.67 10.36 13.75
N PRO A 507 -8.36 9.87 14.78
CA PRO A 507 -9.41 8.87 14.61
C PRO A 507 -10.60 9.40 13.79
N GLY A 508 -11.15 8.54 12.93
CA GLY A 508 -12.36 8.81 12.18
C GLY A 508 -13.37 7.66 12.26
N ASP A 509 -14.63 7.96 11.98
CA ASP A 509 -15.68 6.94 11.90
C ASP A 509 -15.90 6.55 10.43
N PRO A 510 -15.48 5.36 10.00
CA PRO A 510 -15.54 4.98 8.59
C PRO A 510 -16.94 4.58 8.11
N ARG A 511 -17.96 4.57 8.96
CA ARG A 511 -19.31 4.12 8.57
C ARG A 511 -19.92 4.94 7.46
N GLY A 512 -19.57 6.24 7.38
CA GLY A 512 -20.05 7.12 6.33
C GLY A 512 -19.24 7.01 5.03
N SER A 513 -18.07 6.41 5.05
CA SER A 513 -17.26 6.20 3.86
C SER A 513 -17.63 4.88 3.22
N SER A 514 -18.01 4.89 1.95
CA SER A 514 -18.34 3.67 1.23
C SER A 514 -18.00 3.80 -0.25
N ALA A 515 -17.88 2.67 -0.94
CA ALA A 515 -17.80 2.66 -2.38
C ALA A 515 -19.13 3.10 -3.01
N ASN A 516 -19.12 3.48 -4.27
CA ASN A 516 -20.33 3.73 -5.04
C ASN A 516 -21.23 2.50 -5.06
N ALA A 517 -20.64 1.29 -5.10
CA ALA A 517 -21.34 0.06 -4.83
C ALA A 517 -21.19 -0.26 -3.33
N LEU A 518 -22.11 0.16 -2.52
CA LEU A 518 -22.10 0.18 -1.07
C LEU A 518 -21.46 -1.02 -0.37
N THR A 519 -21.59 -2.21 -0.94
CA THR A 519 -21.11 -3.45 -0.35
C THR A 519 -19.79 -3.93 -0.94
N ASP A 520 -19.23 -3.24 -1.93
CA ASP A 520 -18.04 -3.75 -2.59
C ASP A 520 -16.79 -3.36 -1.82
N GLU A 521 -16.48 -2.07 -1.70
CA GLU A 521 -15.22 -1.66 -1.10
C GLU A 521 -15.19 -0.16 -0.78
N PHE A 522 -14.63 0.23 0.36
CA PHE A 522 -14.36 1.64 0.61
C PHE A 522 -13.04 1.91 1.35
N LEU A 523 -12.47 0.94 2.06
CA LEU A 523 -11.16 1.06 2.70
C LEU A 523 -10.03 0.47 1.85
N GLY A 524 -10.37 -0.28 0.82
CA GLY A 524 -9.40 -1.02 0.03
C GLY A 524 -8.80 -2.22 0.77
N ASP A 525 -7.67 -2.70 0.28
CA ASP A 525 -7.04 -3.94 0.72
C ASP A 525 -5.63 -3.73 1.31
N TYR A 526 -5.05 -2.52 1.26
CA TYR A 526 -3.68 -2.29 1.69
C TYR A 526 -3.37 -0.86 2.13
N VAL A 527 -2.23 -0.72 2.79
CA VAL A 527 -1.54 0.53 3.14
C VAL A 527 -0.06 0.37 2.80
N TYR A 528 0.70 1.46 2.70
CA TYR A 528 2.10 1.36 2.33
C TYR A 528 3.02 2.24 3.17
N ALA A 529 4.29 1.78 3.27
CA ALA A 529 5.40 2.54 3.80
C ALA A 529 6.62 2.44 2.88
N ALA A 530 7.49 3.43 2.95
CA ALA A 530 8.78 3.47 2.30
C ALA A 530 9.81 4.09 3.26
N ALA A 531 11.08 3.73 3.13
CA ALA A 531 12.13 4.24 4.00
C ALA A 531 13.37 4.71 3.23
N THR A 532 13.97 5.74 3.76
CA THR A 532 15.31 6.21 3.38
C THR A 532 16.32 5.83 4.47
N ARG A 533 17.58 6.30 4.36
CA ARG A 533 18.57 6.16 5.45
C ARG A 533 18.35 7.10 6.63
N THR A 534 17.41 8.03 6.53
CA THR A 534 17.25 9.12 7.51
C THR A 534 15.81 9.32 7.98
N TYR A 535 14.83 8.78 7.28
CA TYR A 535 13.42 8.85 7.65
C TYR A 535 12.61 7.74 6.99
N GLY A 536 11.40 7.47 7.55
CA GLY A 536 10.35 6.68 6.94
C GLY A 536 9.17 7.55 6.54
N ALA A 537 8.46 7.13 5.50
CA ALA A 537 7.19 7.71 5.06
C ALA A 537 6.13 6.61 5.03
N ALA A 538 4.90 6.94 5.41
CA ALA A 538 3.78 6.03 5.45
C ALA A 538 2.52 6.70 4.92
N VAL A 539 1.68 5.93 4.25
CA VAL A 539 0.36 6.35 3.79
C VAL A 539 -0.70 5.36 4.27
N TRP A 540 -1.86 5.88 4.66
CA TRP A 540 -2.96 5.08 5.16
C TRP A 540 -4.31 5.69 4.81
N ASN A 541 -5.37 4.90 4.96
CA ASN A 541 -6.75 5.35 4.77
C ASN A 541 -7.20 6.15 6.00
N ASP A 542 -7.61 7.39 5.77
CA ASP A 542 -8.00 8.33 6.81
C ASP A 542 -9.51 8.62 6.76
N ALA A 543 -10.21 8.21 7.79
CA ALA A 543 -11.66 8.37 7.89
C ALA A 543 -12.09 9.56 8.76
N ARG A 544 -11.18 10.51 9.12
CA ARG A 544 -11.51 11.64 10.00
C ARG A 544 -12.60 12.56 9.46
N ASN A 545 -12.73 12.63 8.15
CA ASN A 545 -13.72 13.44 7.45
C ASN A 545 -14.90 12.62 6.89
N ALA A 546 -14.96 11.31 7.20
CA ALA A 546 -16.08 10.48 6.78
C ALA A 546 -17.37 10.95 7.46
N ALA A 547 -18.43 11.09 6.67
CA ALA A 547 -19.74 11.45 7.18
C ALA A 547 -20.44 10.25 7.82
N ASP A 548 -21.22 10.47 8.86
CA ASP A 548 -22.15 9.47 9.36
C ASP A 548 -23.31 9.28 8.38
N CYS A 549 -23.70 8.03 8.10
CA CYS A 549 -24.75 7.71 7.15
C CYS A 549 -25.92 6.98 7.80
N PRO A 550 -26.94 7.71 8.33
CA PRO A 550 -28.11 7.09 8.95
C PRO A 550 -28.87 6.14 8.01
N ALA A 551 -28.86 6.38 6.70
CA ALA A 551 -29.54 5.52 5.73
C ALA A 551 -28.86 4.15 5.60
N ILE A 552 -27.52 4.10 5.61
CA ILE A 552 -26.75 2.85 5.65
C ILE A 552 -27.02 2.10 6.95
N ASP A 553 -26.99 2.79 8.07
CA ASP A 553 -27.26 2.21 9.38
C ASP A 553 -28.67 1.60 9.44
N ALA A 554 -29.69 2.32 8.95
CA ALA A 554 -31.07 1.83 8.92
C ALA A 554 -31.21 0.59 8.03
N TRP A 555 -30.55 0.57 6.89
CA TRP A 555 -30.56 -0.59 6.00
C TRP A 555 -29.88 -1.82 6.61
N ARG A 556 -28.69 -1.65 7.18
CA ARG A 556 -27.96 -2.73 7.87
C ARG A 556 -28.80 -3.31 9.02
N MET A 557 -29.37 -2.44 9.84
CA MET A 557 -30.23 -2.87 10.94
C MET A 557 -31.46 -3.65 10.45
N SER A 558 -32.01 -3.29 9.28
CA SER A 558 -33.12 -4.02 8.70
C SER A 558 -32.72 -5.44 8.28
N LEU A 559 -31.52 -5.63 7.77
CA LEU A 559 -31.00 -6.97 7.42
C LEU A 559 -30.82 -7.84 8.67
N GLU A 560 -30.26 -7.29 9.73
CA GLU A 560 -30.07 -8.00 11.02
C GLU A 560 -31.41 -8.45 11.65
N THR A 561 -32.47 -7.69 11.40
CA THR A 561 -33.80 -7.99 11.91
C THR A 561 -34.71 -8.73 10.93
N GLY A 562 -34.21 -9.11 9.75
CA GLY A 562 -35.00 -9.74 8.69
C GLY A 562 -35.98 -8.79 8.01
N GLY A 563 -35.72 -7.50 8.06
CA GLY A 563 -36.54 -6.44 7.47
C GLY A 563 -36.37 -6.31 5.96
N SER A 564 -37.08 -5.37 5.36
CA SER A 564 -37.14 -5.12 3.93
C SER A 564 -36.84 -3.65 3.54
N VAL A 565 -36.05 -2.96 4.33
CA VAL A 565 -35.62 -1.60 3.94
C VAL A 565 -34.74 -1.70 2.71
N PRO A 566 -34.98 -0.91 1.65
CA PRO A 566 -34.11 -0.91 0.49
C PRO A 566 -32.67 -0.56 0.86
N ARG A 567 -31.72 -1.16 0.15
CA ARG A 567 -30.32 -0.82 0.28
C ARG A 567 -30.13 0.67 -0.09
N PRO A 568 -29.55 1.49 0.79
CA PRO A 568 -29.22 2.87 0.44
C PRO A 568 -27.99 2.95 -0.44
N ALA A 569 -27.83 4.05 -1.15
CA ALA A 569 -26.60 4.36 -1.83
C ALA A 569 -25.46 4.69 -0.86
N PRO A 570 -24.23 4.55 -1.30
CA PRO A 570 -23.08 5.07 -0.59
C PRO A 570 -23.17 6.58 -0.40
N GLN A 571 -22.63 7.05 0.70
CA GLN A 571 -22.42 8.50 0.98
C GLN A 571 -20.97 8.87 0.79
#